data_54f582355c4b6253aa12679fb6827252
#
_entry.id   54f582355c4b6253aa12679fb6827252
#
_cell.length_a   1.000
_cell.length_b   1.000
_cell.length_c   1.000
_cell.angle_alpha   90.00
_cell.angle_beta   90.00
_cell.angle_gamma   90.00
#
_symmetry.space_group_name_H-M   'P 1'
#
loop_
_entity.id
_entity.type
_entity.pdbx_description
1 polymer ?
#
loop_
_entity_poly.entity_id
_entity_poly.type
_entity_poly.pdbx_seq_one_letter_code
_entity_poly.pdbx_strand_id
1 'polypeptide(L)'
;MISNLISLTGRFLLVLSVFSLASCAVNPVTGERELMLVSESREIMIGREAAPSLKWEFGGTYHDPALESYLERIVKRLWENSERPNLPVKFYIQNTSVPNAFALPGYVAITRGLLSAMENEAQFAAVMGHEIGHVMARHTARRISRMTLQQLGLAIGAAALEGRSDRDTLLALGAIGSSLLLLKYDRDQEIQADRLGVRYMAMLGYDPYEAVSAHRILQKTVNDYLRRLGGKPSGGDSLIAELFSTHPRQEVRIGEIRAMIDSLPPYTIKGDGRFRRVFRDATAGIRAVNRIYFVYDKARKYYGEGNFPKAEETVREAIRLNSSQAPFYNLLGLIRVQQKDYGEAEEFFRKSLSIAPGYQPSIYGMGLVRYFEEDYEQAIHEFRKSLGLYPQDARSHFGLGKSYFRLRQYSKAVPYLRKFARAVPGHPEVHGLLGISYDRTYQLEPAIREYRKQLRVAPDTALGRYALRRLAVLEPLLKGR
;
A
#
# COMPACT_ATOMS: atom_id res chain seq x y z
N MET A 1 -9.54 -42.01 29.82
CA MET A 1 -8.83 -40.78 29.53
C MET A 1 -7.68 -40.98 28.52
N ILE A 2 -6.86 -41.99 28.61
CA ILE A 2 -5.70 -42.23 27.71
C ILE A 2 -6.13 -42.54 26.25
N SER A 3 -7.21 -43.29 26.04
CA SER A 3 -7.71 -43.65 24.69
C SER A 3 -8.21 -42.44 23.87
N ASN A 4 -8.79 -41.43 24.54
CA ASN A 4 -9.22 -40.18 23.88
C ASN A 4 -8.04 -39.26 23.54
N LEU A 5 -6.96 -39.31 24.29
CA LEU A 5 -5.75 -38.53 24.04
C LEU A 5 -5.02 -39.06 22.78
N ILE A 6 -4.91 -40.38 22.64
CA ILE A 6 -4.29 -41.06 21.49
C ILE A 6 -5.13 -40.82 20.20
N SER A 7 -6.46 -40.79 20.31
CA SER A 7 -7.37 -40.48 19.19
C SER A 7 -7.23 -39.00 18.74
N LEU A 8 -7.05 -38.07 19.69
CA LEU A 8 -6.88 -36.64 19.38
C LEU A 8 -5.53 -36.35 18.72
N THR A 9 -4.44 -36.94 19.24
CA THR A 9 -3.10 -36.79 18.63
C THR A 9 -3.01 -37.48 17.27
N GLY A 10 -3.63 -38.65 17.09
CA GLY A 10 -3.69 -39.32 15.79
C GLY A 10 -4.48 -38.55 14.73
N ARG A 11 -5.62 -37.95 15.11
CA ARG A 11 -6.40 -37.06 14.23
C ARG A 11 -5.65 -35.76 13.92
N PHE A 12 -4.93 -35.20 14.86
CA PHE A 12 -4.12 -34.01 14.67
C PHE A 12 -2.94 -34.26 13.73
N LEU A 13 -2.26 -35.41 13.87
CA LEU A 13 -1.19 -35.83 12.97
C LEU A 13 -1.70 -36.16 11.57
N LEU A 14 -2.89 -36.76 11.43
CA LEU A 14 -3.51 -37.02 10.13
C LEU A 14 -3.92 -35.72 9.41
N VAL A 15 -4.46 -34.75 10.14
CA VAL A 15 -4.80 -33.42 9.61
C VAL A 15 -3.52 -32.67 9.21
N LEU A 16 -2.46 -32.76 10.02
CA LEU A 16 -1.16 -32.13 9.68
C LEU A 16 -0.52 -32.76 8.43
N SER A 17 -0.59 -34.10 8.29
CA SER A 17 -0.03 -34.81 7.12
C SER A 17 -0.84 -34.55 5.85
N VAL A 18 -2.16 -34.45 5.92
CA VAL A 18 -3.02 -34.07 4.78
C VAL A 18 -2.79 -32.59 4.37
N PHE A 19 -2.61 -31.70 5.34
CA PHE A 19 -2.25 -30.31 5.05
C PHE A 19 -0.86 -30.18 4.43
N SER A 20 0.13 -30.96 4.85
CA SER A 20 1.48 -30.92 4.30
C SER A 20 1.56 -31.44 2.86
N LEU A 21 0.73 -32.40 2.49
CA LEU A 21 0.69 -32.96 1.13
C LEU A 21 -0.15 -32.10 0.16
N ALA A 22 -1.19 -31.41 0.66
CA ALA A 22 -2.07 -30.59 -0.17
C ALA A 22 -1.54 -29.16 -0.40
N SER A 23 -0.51 -28.72 0.32
CA SER A 23 -0.03 -27.33 0.29
C SER A 23 1.34 -27.15 -0.38
N CYS A 24 1.91 -28.19 -0.98
CA CYS A 24 3.16 -28.09 -1.74
C CYS A 24 2.86 -27.73 -3.20
N ALA A 25 3.37 -26.57 -3.65
CA ALA A 25 3.39 -26.19 -5.06
C ALA A 25 4.83 -26.22 -5.59
N VAL A 26 4.98 -26.52 -6.87
CA VAL A 26 6.28 -26.44 -7.55
C VAL A 26 6.59 -24.95 -7.80
N ASN A 27 7.79 -24.53 -7.42
CA ASN A 27 8.30 -23.22 -7.79
C ASN A 27 8.61 -23.22 -9.29
N PRO A 28 8.00 -22.34 -10.10
CA PRO A 28 8.17 -22.35 -11.56
C PRO A 28 9.61 -22.07 -12.02
N VAL A 29 10.43 -21.46 -11.16
CA VAL A 29 11.82 -21.07 -11.46
C VAL A 29 12.81 -22.16 -11.07
N THR A 30 12.65 -22.77 -9.89
CA THR A 30 13.61 -23.77 -9.37
C THR A 30 13.20 -25.21 -9.65
N GLY A 31 11.93 -25.45 -9.94
CA GLY A 31 11.35 -26.79 -10.03
C GLY A 31 11.18 -27.50 -8.68
N GLU A 32 11.58 -26.86 -7.58
CA GLU A 32 11.48 -27.43 -6.24
C GLU A 32 10.05 -27.34 -5.68
N ARG A 33 9.70 -28.28 -4.82
CA ARG A 33 8.45 -28.25 -4.07
C ARG A 33 8.58 -27.37 -2.86
N GLU A 34 7.73 -26.35 -2.78
CA GLU A 34 7.70 -25.39 -1.68
C GLU A 34 6.33 -25.40 -0.99
N LEU A 35 6.33 -25.13 0.32
CA LEU A 35 5.09 -24.95 1.06
C LEU A 35 4.39 -23.67 0.61
N MET A 36 3.24 -23.82 -0.05
CA MET A 36 2.50 -22.74 -0.66
C MET A 36 1.00 -22.90 -0.39
N LEU A 37 0.48 -22.07 0.54
CA LEU A 37 -0.96 -22.04 0.87
C LEU A 37 -1.78 -21.19 -0.11
N VAL A 38 -1.10 -20.43 -0.96
CA VAL A 38 -1.73 -19.53 -1.93
C VAL A 38 -1.67 -20.17 -3.32
N SER A 39 -2.82 -20.48 -3.91
CA SER A 39 -2.93 -20.96 -5.29
C SER A 39 -2.64 -19.86 -6.30
N GLU A 40 -2.34 -20.20 -7.55
CA GLU A 40 -2.13 -19.21 -8.62
C GLU A 40 -3.38 -18.34 -8.86
N SER A 41 -4.56 -18.94 -8.88
CA SER A 41 -5.81 -18.19 -8.99
C SER A 41 -6.00 -17.20 -7.84
N ARG A 42 -5.58 -17.57 -6.63
CA ARG A 42 -5.61 -16.66 -5.48
C ARG A 42 -4.59 -15.53 -5.59
N GLU A 43 -3.40 -15.78 -6.13
CA GLU A 43 -2.41 -14.73 -6.44
C GLU A 43 -2.99 -13.67 -7.39
N ILE A 44 -3.64 -14.10 -8.48
CA ILE A 44 -4.30 -13.21 -9.44
C ILE A 44 -5.40 -12.38 -8.75
N MET A 45 -6.22 -13.01 -7.90
CA MET A 45 -7.25 -12.31 -7.13
C MET A 45 -6.64 -11.27 -6.18
N ILE A 46 -5.57 -11.63 -5.47
CA ILE A 46 -4.84 -10.71 -4.57
C ILE A 46 -4.35 -9.49 -5.35
N GLY A 47 -3.72 -9.67 -6.51
CA GLY A 47 -3.28 -8.56 -7.36
C GLY A 47 -4.43 -7.66 -7.78
N ARG A 48 -5.57 -8.24 -8.17
CA ARG A 48 -6.78 -7.48 -8.57
C ARG A 48 -7.41 -6.72 -7.40
N GLU A 49 -7.50 -7.35 -6.22
CA GLU A 49 -8.06 -6.73 -5.00
C GLU A 49 -7.16 -5.62 -4.46
N ALA A 50 -5.83 -5.75 -4.61
CA ALA A 50 -4.86 -4.75 -4.17
C ALA A 50 -4.76 -3.55 -5.12
N ALA A 51 -5.01 -3.71 -6.42
CA ALA A 51 -4.79 -2.69 -7.44
C ALA A 51 -5.39 -1.30 -7.13
N PRO A 52 -6.64 -1.15 -6.63
CA PRO A 52 -7.19 0.17 -6.28
C PRO A 52 -6.42 0.84 -5.13
N SER A 53 -6.01 0.06 -4.11
CA SER A 53 -5.23 0.56 -2.98
C SER A 53 -3.85 1.02 -3.44
N LEU A 54 -3.14 0.18 -4.20
CA LEU A 54 -1.83 0.48 -4.75
C LEU A 54 -1.84 1.75 -5.59
N LYS A 55 -2.87 1.92 -6.42
CA LYS A 55 -3.05 3.12 -7.22
C LYS A 55 -3.07 4.38 -6.35
N TRP A 56 -3.89 4.42 -5.31
CA TRP A 56 -4.13 5.65 -4.56
C TRP A 56 -3.14 5.90 -3.42
N GLU A 57 -2.54 4.87 -2.86
CA GLU A 57 -1.42 4.99 -1.90
C GLU A 57 -0.21 5.70 -2.52
N PHE A 58 0.01 5.51 -3.82
CA PHE A 58 1.07 6.16 -4.59
C PHE A 58 0.60 7.37 -5.41
N GLY A 59 -0.45 8.07 -4.98
CA GLY A 59 -0.86 9.35 -5.54
C GLY A 59 -1.64 9.29 -6.86
N GLY A 60 -2.16 8.12 -7.23
CA GLY A 60 -2.85 7.89 -8.48
C GLY A 60 -1.91 7.50 -9.62
N THR A 61 -2.44 7.47 -10.84
CA THR A 61 -1.68 7.15 -12.06
C THR A 61 -1.18 8.45 -12.72
N TYR A 62 0.08 8.47 -13.12
CA TYR A 62 0.59 9.49 -14.04
C TYR A 62 0.15 9.13 -15.45
N HIS A 63 -0.51 10.07 -16.12
CA HIS A 63 -1.06 9.86 -17.47
C HIS A 63 -0.19 10.54 -18.53
N ASP A 64 0.42 9.71 -19.36
CA ASP A 64 1.11 10.08 -20.61
C ASP A 64 1.00 8.87 -21.57
N PRO A 65 0.01 8.84 -22.47
CA PRO A 65 -0.27 7.67 -23.29
C PRO A 65 0.93 7.21 -24.16
N ALA A 66 1.77 8.13 -24.61
CA ALA A 66 2.93 7.81 -25.42
C ALA A 66 4.01 7.12 -24.58
N LEU A 67 4.31 7.68 -23.40
CA LEU A 67 5.25 7.11 -22.45
C LEU A 67 4.74 5.77 -21.89
N GLU A 68 3.47 5.71 -21.50
CA GLU A 68 2.84 4.47 -21.01
C GLU A 68 2.95 3.35 -22.04
N SER A 69 2.59 3.61 -23.30
CA SER A 69 2.68 2.63 -24.39
C SER A 69 4.13 2.19 -24.67
N TYR A 70 5.09 3.12 -24.61
CA TYR A 70 6.50 2.81 -24.80
C TYR A 70 7.02 1.86 -23.71
N LEU A 71 6.78 2.18 -22.43
CA LEU A 71 7.26 1.39 -21.29
C LEU A 71 6.49 0.06 -21.16
N GLU A 72 5.19 0.07 -21.44
CA GLU A 72 4.38 -1.17 -21.41
C GLU A 72 4.90 -2.21 -22.41
N ARG A 73 5.36 -1.80 -23.60
CA ARG A 73 5.96 -2.74 -24.58
C ARG A 73 7.23 -3.42 -24.02
N ILE A 74 8.04 -2.68 -23.26
CA ILE A 74 9.24 -3.25 -22.63
C ILE A 74 8.83 -4.25 -21.54
N VAL A 75 7.89 -3.88 -20.68
CA VAL A 75 7.37 -4.75 -19.60
C VAL A 75 6.74 -6.02 -20.19
N LYS A 76 5.93 -5.91 -21.25
CA LYS A 76 5.34 -7.07 -21.93
C LYS A 76 6.39 -8.02 -22.50
N ARG A 77 7.42 -7.49 -23.14
CA ARG A 77 8.53 -8.32 -23.66
C ARG A 77 9.27 -9.07 -22.54
N LEU A 78 9.53 -8.41 -21.39
CA LEU A 78 10.11 -9.06 -20.22
C LEU A 78 9.19 -10.17 -19.70
N TRP A 79 7.89 -9.90 -19.61
CA TRP A 79 6.87 -10.83 -19.11
C TRP A 79 6.70 -12.05 -20.01
N GLU A 80 6.60 -11.85 -21.32
CA GLU A 80 6.45 -12.90 -22.32
C GLU A 80 7.65 -13.86 -22.38
N ASN A 81 8.85 -13.38 -21.99
CA ASN A 81 10.07 -14.18 -21.92
C ASN A 81 10.37 -14.72 -20.49
N SER A 82 9.37 -14.75 -19.64
CA SER A 82 9.48 -15.24 -18.25
C SER A 82 8.87 -16.63 -18.09
N GLU A 83 8.94 -17.19 -16.88
CA GLU A 83 8.48 -18.56 -16.56
C GLU A 83 6.95 -18.72 -16.56
N ARG A 84 6.21 -17.61 -16.43
CA ARG A 84 4.73 -17.63 -16.32
C ARG A 84 4.08 -16.61 -17.26
N PRO A 85 4.32 -16.68 -18.59
CA PRO A 85 3.90 -15.63 -19.54
C PRO A 85 2.39 -15.48 -19.66
N ASN A 86 1.62 -16.50 -19.29
CA ASN A 86 0.15 -16.52 -19.37
C ASN A 86 -0.54 -15.79 -18.21
N LEU A 87 0.19 -15.34 -17.19
CA LEU A 87 -0.39 -14.52 -16.13
C LEU A 87 -0.81 -13.15 -16.67
N PRO A 88 -1.90 -12.55 -16.14
CA PRO A 88 -2.27 -11.20 -16.53
C PRO A 88 -1.17 -10.21 -16.19
N VAL A 89 -0.93 -9.25 -17.08
CA VAL A 89 0.00 -8.14 -16.87
C VAL A 89 -0.62 -6.83 -17.31
N LYS A 90 -0.51 -5.81 -16.46
CA LYS A 90 -0.85 -4.43 -16.78
C LYS A 90 0.16 -3.50 -16.11
N PHE A 91 0.71 -2.57 -16.89
CA PHE A 91 1.72 -1.63 -16.44
C PHE A 91 1.12 -0.30 -16.02
N TYR A 92 1.70 0.33 -14.98
CA TYR A 92 1.27 1.62 -14.47
C TYR A 92 2.46 2.49 -14.07
N ILE A 93 2.36 3.78 -14.34
CA ILE A 93 3.26 4.79 -13.80
C ILE A 93 2.53 5.46 -12.63
N GLN A 94 3.06 5.30 -11.42
CA GLN A 94 2.48 5.90 -10.21
C GLN A 94 2.89 7.35 -10.05
N ASN A 95 1.95 8.24 -9.75
CA ASN A 95 2.19 9.68 -9.67
C ASN A 95 2.72 10.14 -8.30
N THR A 96 3.82 9.54 -7.86
CA THR A 96 4.51 9.93 -6.63
C THR A 96 6.00 10.17 -6.88
N SER A 97 6.59 11.06 -6.06
CA SER A 97 8.05 11.30 -6.04
C SER A 97 8.81 10.25 -5.24
N VAL A 98 8.13 9.42 -4.44
CA VAL A 98 8.75 8.32 -3.68
C VAL A 98 9.36 7.33 -4.66
N PRO A 99 10.70 7.09 -4.62
CA PRO A 99 11.31 6.15 -5.55
C PRO A 99 10.92 4.71 -5.20
N ASN A 100 10.18 4.05 -6.09
CA ASN A 100 9.78 2.66 -5.89
C ASN A 100 9.37 2.00 -7.22
N ALA A 101 9.42 0.65 -7.23
CA ALA A 101 8.80 -0.20 -8.24
C ALA A 101 8.26 -1.45 -7.54
N PHE A 102 7.26 -2.10 -8.10
CA PHE A 102 6.69 -3.33 -7.56
C PHE A 102 5.86 -4.07 -8.60
N ALA A 103 5.73 -5.39 -8.41
CA ALA A 103 4.87 -6.22 -9.26
C ALA A 103 4.05 -7.23 -8.46
N LEU A 104 2.81 -7.40 -8.91
CA LEU A 104 1.89 -8.47 -8.53
C LEU A 104 1.27 -9.04 -9.83
N PRO A 105 0.72 -10.26 -9.84
CA PRO A 105 -0.04 -10.74 -10.97
C PRO A 105 -1.16 -9.75 -11.34
N GLY A 106 -1.12 -9.23 -12.58
CA GLY A 106 -2.05 -8.21 -13.07
C GLY A 106 -1.70 -6.76 -12.75
N TYR A 107 -0.59 -6.51 -12.01
CA TYR A 107 -0.23 -5.14 -11.63
C TYR A 107 1.28 -4.97 -11.54
N VAL A 108 1.88 -4.32 -12.53
CA VAL A 108 3.31 -3.97 -12.55
C VAL A 108 3.43 -2.46 -12.54
N ALA A 109 4.20 -1.89 -11.66
CA ALA A 109 4.26 -0.44 -11.51
C ALA A 109 5.67 0.08 -11.22
N ILE A 110 5.91 1.30 -11.70
CA ILE A 110 7.05 2.13 -11.32
C ILE A 110 6.56 3.51 -10.92
N THR A 111 7.20 4.11 -9.94
CA THR A 111 6.87 5.48 -9.56
C THR A 111 7.54 6.50 -10.47
N ARG A 112 6.90 7.64 -10.64
CA ARG A 112 7.46 8.81 -11.35
C ARG A 112 8.83 9.19 -10.78
N GLY A 113 8.99 9.13 -9.45
CA GLY A 113 10.25 9.45 -8.77
C GLY A 113 11.41 8.58 -9.23
N LEU A 114 11.22 7.25 -9.29
CA LEU A 114 12.26 6.32 -9.72
C LEU A 114 12.48 6.41 -11.24
N LEU A 115 11.41 6.38 -12.03
CA LEU A 115 11.48 6.43 -13.50
C LEU A 115 12.24 7.67 -13.99
N SER A 116 11.98 8.84 -13.39
CA SER A 116 12.64 10.09 -13.78
C SER A 116 14.15 10.13 -13.47
N ALA A 117 14.64 9.26 -12.60
CA ALA A 117 16.05 9.15 -12.25
C ALA A 117 16.86 8.23 -13.19
N MET A 118 16.19 7.31 -13.90
CA MET A 118 16.83 6.38 -14.81
C MET A 118 17.36 7.09 -16.06
N GLU A 119 18.48 6.64 -16.60
CA GLU A 119 19.18 7.28 -17.72
C GLU A 119 18.97 6.58 -19.07
N ASN A 120 18.57 5.29 -19.05
CA ASN A 120 18.45 4.48 -20.24
C ASN A 120 17.42 3.35 -20.07
N GLU A 121 17.02 2.73 -21.20
CA GLU A 121 16.01 1.67 -21.25
C GLU A 121 16.46 0.41 -20.51
N ALA A 122 17.75 0.06 -20.55
CA ALA A 122 18.28 -1.12 -19.89
C ALA A 122 18.18 -1.03 -18.36
N GLN A 123 18.34 0.16 -17.77
CA GLN A 123 18.11 0.37 -16.34
C GLN A 123 16.65 0.18 -15.97
N PHE A 124 15.72 0.65 -16.80
CA PHE A 124 14.30 0.39 -16.63
C PHE A 124 14.00 -1.11 -16.75
N ALA A 125 14.55 -1.77 -17.77
CA ALA A 125 14.40 -3.22 -17.97
C ALA A 125 14.96 -4.03 -16.79
N ALA A 126 16.08 -3.59 -16.20
CA ALA A 126 16.66 -4.22 -15.02
C ALA A 126 15.72 -4.19 -13.82
N VAL A 127 15.17 -3.01 -13.49
CA VAL A 127 14.25 -2.85 -12.37
C VAL A 127 12.96 -3.63 -12.62
N MET A 128 12.36 -3.50 -13.81
CA MET A 128 11.13 -4.23 -14.13
C MET A 128 11.38 -5.75 -14.18
N GLY A 129 12.51 -6.19 -14.69
CA GLY A 129 12.90 -7.61 -14.71
C GLY A 129 13.05 -8.20 -13.31
N HIS A 130 13.62 -7.45 -12.38
CA HIS A 130 13.71 -7.81 -10.96
C HIS A 130 12.31 -7.95 -10.34
N GLU A 131 11.43 -6.97 -10.52
CA GLU A 131 10.06 -7.02 -9.99
C GLU A 131 9.24 -8.16 -10.60
N ILE A 132 9.37 -8.38 -11.90
CA ILE A 132 8.78 -9.53 -12.58
C ILE A 132 9.34 -10.84 -12.01
N GLY A 133 10.63 -10.90 -11.72
CA GLY A 133 11.28 -12.05 -11.08
C GLY A 133 10.60 -12.44 -9.76
N HIS A 134 10.20 -11.48 -8.92
CA HIS A 134 9.43 -11.76 -7.70
C HIS A 134 8.08 -12.44 -7.99
N VAL A 135 7.39 -12.04 -9.04
CA VAL A 135 6.11 -12.65 -9.44
C VAL A 135 6.34 -14.06 -10.00
N MET A 136 7.35 -14.25 -10.85
CA MET A 136 7.65 -15.55 -11.48
C MET A 136 8.07 -16.59 -10.45
N ALA A 137 8.90 -16.20 -9.47
CA ALA A 137 9.32 -17.06 -8.36
C ALA A 137 8.28 -17.16 -7.22
N ARG A 138 7.09 -16.55 -7.36
CA ARG A 138 5.99 -16.61 -6.39
C ARG A 138 6.36 -16.12 -4.99
N HIS A 139 7.28 -15.16 -4.87
CA HIS A 139 7.81 -14.69 -3.58
C HIS A 139 6.71 -14.13 -2.67
N THR A 140 5.75 -13.38 -3.21
CA THR A 140 4.60 -12.84 -2.46
C THR A 140 3.73 -13.96 -1.90
N ALA A 141 3.41 -14.99 -2.70
CA ALA A 141 2.61 -16.12 -2.25
C ALA A 141 3.31 -16.93 -1.14
N ARG A 142 4.63 -17.16 -1.29
CA ARG A 142 5.46 -17.80 -0.27
C ARG A 142 5.45 -16.99 1.04
N ARG A 143 5.56 -15.68 0.94
CA ARG A 143 5.55 -14.80 2.11
C ARG A 143 4.21 -14.83 2.84
N ILE A 144 3.10 -14.71 2.11
CA ILE A 144 1.75 -14.81 2.67
C ILE A 144 1.57 -16.18 3.36
N SER A 145 2.02 -17.26 2.72
CA SER A 145 1.94 -18.61 3.29
C SER A 145 2.68 -18.73 4.62
N ARG A 146 3.92 -18.22 4.68
CA ARG A 146 4.72 -18.19 5.93
C ARG A 146 4.05 -17.37 7.03
N MET A 147 3.55 -16.18 6.70
CA MET A 147 2.84 -15.32 7.68
C MET A 147 1.56 -15.99 8.21
N THR A 148 0.80 -16.64 7.34
CA THR A 148 -0.41 -17.39 7.72
C THR A 148 -0.08 -18.50 8.72
N LEU A 149 0.99 -19.26 8.47
CA LEU A 149 1.43 -20.33 9.37
C LEU A 149 1.94 -19.80 10.72
N GLN A 150 2.69 -18.68 10.69
CA GLN A 150 3.16 -18.05 11.93
C GLN A 150 1.98 -17.57 12.78
N GLN A 151 0.99 -16.93 12.17
CA GLN A 151 -0.21 -16.47 12.87
C GLN A 151 -1.05 -17.63 13.40
N LEU A 152 -1.19 -18.71 12.63
CA LEU A 152 -1.87 -19.92 13.08
C LEU A 152 -1.15 -20.56 14.28
N GLY A 153 0.19 -20.64 14.23
CA GLY A 153 0.99 -21.15 15.35
C GLY A 153 0.85 -20.32 16.62
N LEU A 154 0.86 -18.98 16.47
CA LEU A 154 0.62 -18.05 17.59
C LEU A 154 -0.81 -18.19 18.15
N ALA A 155 -1.83 -18.32 17.29
CA ALA A 155 -3.21 -18.50 17.74
C ALA A 155 -3.42 -19.81 18.47
N ILE A 156 -2.79 -20.91 18.03
CA ILE A 156 -2.81 -22.20 18.70
C ILE A 156 -2.09 -22.11 20.08
N GLY A 157 -0.92 -21.46 20.12
CA GLY A 157 -0.18 -21.23 21.36
C GLY A 157 -0.97 -20.38 22.37
N ALA A 158 -1.60 -19.32 21.94
CA ALA A 158 -2.45 -18.47 22.77
C ALA A 158 -3.69 -19.21 23.27
N ALA A 159 -4.37 -19.99 22.40
CA ALA A 159 -5.53 -20.81 22.79
C ALA A 159 -5.16 -21.91 23.82
N ALA A 160 -3.94 -22.46 23.71
CA ALA A 160 -3.45 -23.44 24.66
C ALA A 160 -3.16 -22.84 26.05
N LEU A 161 -2.80 -21.55 26.11
CA LEU A 161 -2.49 -20.84 27.35
C LEU A 161 -3.73 -20.23 28.04
N GLU A 162 -4.71 -19.76 27.27
CA GLU A 162 -5.84 -18.97 27.80
C GLU A 162 -7.22 -19.65 27.65
N GLY A 163 -7.31 -20.80 26.99
CA GLY A 163 -8.59 -21.54 26.84
C GLY A 163 -9.69 -20.83 26.05
N ARG A 164 -9.38 -19.72 25.34
CA ARG A 164 -10.30 -18.96 24.50
C ARG A 164 -9.70 -18.68 23.13
N SER A 165 -10.32 -19.22 22.10
CA SER A 165 -10.00 -18.87 20.72
C SER A 165 -10.64 -17.53 20.36
N ASP A 166 -9.84 -16.50 20.20
CA ASP A 166 -10.33 -15.21 19.69
C ASP A 166 -10.50 -15.32 18.16
N ARG A 167 -11.78 -15.46 17.73
CA ARG A 167 -12.17 -15.50 16.31
C ARG A 167 -11.70 -14.28 15.51
N ASP A 168 -11.43 -13.17 16.20
CA ASP A 168 -10.99 -11.92 15.58
C ASP A 168 -9.52 -12.00 15.06
N THR A 169 -8.71 -12.88 15.59
CA THR A 169 -7.32 -13.10 15.11
C THR A 169 -7.29 -13.80 13.74
N LEU A 170 -8.23 -14.71 13.48
CA LEU A 170 -8.36 -15.38 12.18
C LEU A 170 -8.93 -14.47 11.09
N LEU A 171 -9.70 -13.45 11.44
CA LEU A 171 -10.28 -12.48 10.50
C LEU A 171 -9.28 -11.36 10.11
N ALA A 172 -8.17 -11.21 10.82
CA ALA A 172 -7.09 -10.26 10.47
C ALA A 172 -6.35 -10.63 9.17
N LEU A 173 -6.50 -11.87 8.69
CA LEU A 173 -5.97 -12.34 7.40
C LEU A 173 -6.62 -11.67 6.17
N GLY A 174 -7.70 -10.90 6.35
CA GLY A 174 -8.43 -10.24 5.25
C GLY A 174 -7.95 -8.84 4.87
N ALA A 175 -7.01 -8.24 5.59
CA ALA A 175 -6.50 -6.90 5.27
C ALA A 175 -5.24 -6.99 4.42
N ILE A 176 -5.39 -7.43 3.16
CA ILE A 176 -4.25 -7.74 2.27
C ILE A 176 -3.79 -6.53 1.44
N GLY A 177 -4.42 -5.37 1.52
CA GLY A 177 -4.12 -4.21 0.67
C GLY A 177 -2.65 -3.73 0.70
N SER A 178 -2.41 -2.58 1.29
CA SER A 178 -1.09 -1.92 1.38
C SER A 178 0.00 -2.72 2.09
N SER A 179 -0.38 -3.60 3.02
CA SER A 179 0.58 -4.46 3.72
C SER A 179 1.34 -5.43 2.80
N LEU A 180 0.85 -5.69 1.58
CA LEU A 180 1.61 -6.50 0.60
C LEU A 180 2.90 -5.81 0.14
N LEU A 181 2.89 -4.49 0.02
CA LEU A 181 4.07 -3.71 -0.38
C LEU A 181 5.11 -3.59 0.73
N LEU A 182 4.71 -3.87 1.96
CA LEU A 182 5.59 -3.86 3.13
C LEU A 182 6.21 -5.23 3.40
N LEU A 183 5.92 -6.22 2.55
CA LEU A 183 6.54 -7.54 2.65
C LEU A 183 8.03 -7.43 2.33
N LYS A 184 8.86 -7.61 3.34
CA LYS A 184 10.32 -7.70 3.15
C LYS A 184 10.66 -9.06 2.59
N TYR A 185 11.35 -9.07 1.47
CA TYR A 185 11.90 -10.29 0.90
C TYR A 185 13.16 -10.70 1.65
N ASP A 186 13.42 -12.00 1.76
CA ASP A 186 14.67 -12.50 2.31
C ASP A 186 15.80 -12.38 1.25
N ARG A 187 17.05 -12.56 1.70
CA ARG A 187 18.24 -12.41 0.83
C ARG A 187 18.16 -13.32 -0.39
N ASP A 188 17.74 -14.56 -0.20
CA ASP A 188 17.75 -15.55 -1.28
C ASP A 188 16.68 -15.21 -2.33
N GLN A 189 15.53 -14.67 -1.90
CA GLN A 189 14.48 -14.17 -2.78
C GLN A 189 14.96 -12.98 -3.61
N GLU A 190 15.71 -12.06 -3.00
CA GLU A 190 16.31 -10.92 -3.70
C GLU A 190 17.33 -11.36 -4.74
N ILE A 191 18.24 -12.29 -4.37
CA ILE A 191 19.24 -12.87 -5.28
C ILE A 191 18.58 -13.61 -6.43
N GLN A 192 17.50 -14.34 -6.15
CA GLN A 192 16.74 -15.03 -7.19
C GLN A 192 16.07 -14.04 -8.16
N ALA A 193 15.48 -12.97 -7.66
CA ALA A 193 14.86 -11.92 -8.47
C ALA A 193 15.90 -11.19 -9.33
N ASP A 194 17.09 -10.87 -8.78
CA ASP A 194 18.20 -10.28 -9.53
C ASP A 194 18.67 -11.19 -10.66
N ARG A 195 18.83 -12.50 -10.40
CA ARG A 195 19.23 -13.48 -11.40
C ARG A 195 18.23 -13.56 -12.55
N LEU A 196 16.94 -13.55 -12.24
CA LEU A 196 15.89 -13.55 -13.25
C LEU A 196 15.91 -12.27 -14.07
N GLY A 197 16.00 -11.12 -13.42
CA GLY A 197 16.08 -9.81 -14.09
C GLY A 197 17.26 -9.72 -15.07
N VAL A 198 18.46 -10.09 -14.61
CA VAL A 198 19.68 -10.13 -15.45
C VAL A 198 19.51 -11.07 -16.64
N ARG A 199 18.92 -12.25 -16.42
CA ARG A 199 18.66 -13.20 -17.50
C ARG A 199 17.67 -12.65 -18.53
N TYR A 200 16.56 -12.05 -18.11
CA TYR A 200 15.60 -11.45 -19.02
C TYR A 200 16.21 -10.30 -19.84
N MET A 201 17.07 -9.47 -19.22
CA MET A 201 17.82 -8.43 -19.92
C MET A 201 18.68 -9.03 -21.04
N ALA A 202 19.49 -10.05 -20.73
CA ALA A 202 20.37 -10.70 -21.70
C ALA A 202 19.56 -11.31 -22.86
N MET A 203 18.48 -12.03 -22.57
CA MET A 203 17.59 -12.62 -23.58
C MET A 203 16.99 -11.58 -24.54
N LEU A 204 16.71 -10.39 -24.06
CA LEU A 204 16.14 -9.31 -24.86
C LEU A 204 17.17 -8.45 -25.59
N GLY A 205 18.47 -8.66 -25.31
CA GLY A 205 19.59 -7.97 -25.95
C GLY A 205 19.96 -6.66 -25.27
N TYR A 206 19.58 -6.45 -24.01
CA TYR A 206 20.08 -5.36 -23.19
C TYR A 206 21.50 -5.66 -22.66
N ASP A 207 22.26 -4.61 -22.32
CA ASP A 207 23.51 -4.71 -21.57
C ASP A 207 23.20 -5.09 -20.11
N PRO A 208 23.50 -6.34 -19.65
CA PRO A 208 23.17 -6.78 -18.30
C PRO A 208 23.90 -6.00 -17.20
N TYR A 209 25.05 -5.35 -17.50
CA TYR A 209 25.77 -4.52 -16.53
C TYR A 209 24.98 -3.27 -16.12
N GLU A 210 23.97 -2.87 -16.88
CA GLU A 210 23.07 -1.80 -16.49
C GLU A 210 22.16 -2.18 -15.29
N ALA A 211 22.05 -3.46 -14.91
CA ALA A 211 21.45 -3.87 -13.64
C ALA A 211 22.23 -3.32 -12.43
N VAL A 212 23.58 -3.32 -12.50
CA VAL A 212 24.43 -2.71 -11.46
C VAL A 212 24.20 -1.19 -11.41
N SER A 213 24.09 -0.55 -12.56
CA SER A 213 23.81 0.90 -12.66
C SER A 213 22.44 1.24 -12.10
N ALA A 214 21.42 0.43 -12.38
CA ALA A 214 20.05 0.59 -11.88
C ALA A 214 19.99 0.53 -10.34
N HIS A 215 20.69 -0.42 -9.71
CA HIS A 215 20.80 -0.50 -8.26
C HIS A 215 21.43 0.75 -7.64
N ARG A 216 22.51 1.26 -8.23
CA ARG A 216 23.17 2.50 -7.77
C ARG A 216 22.26 3.72 -7.90
N ILE A 217 21.51 3.81 -9.01
CA ILE A 217 20.54 4.89 -9.24
C ILE A 217 19.42 4.80 -8.22
N LEU A 218 18.86 3.63 -7.96
CA LEU A 218 17.83 3.44 -6.94
C LEU A 218 18.33 3.94 -5.58
N GLN A 219 19.49 3.47 -5.13
CA GLN A 219 20.06 3.87 -3.84
C GLN A 219 20.29 5.38 -3.75
N LYS A 220 20.89 5.98 -4.80
CA LYS A 220 21.11 7.43 -4.86
C LYS A 220 19.78 8.19 -4.78
N THR A 221 18.78 7.76 -5.56
CA THR A 221 17.49 8.45 -5.64
C THR A 221 16.75 8.38 -4.31
N VAL A 222 16.79 7.23 -3.62
CA VAL A 222 16.25 7.07 -2.26
C VAL A 222 16.93 8.01 -1.28
N ASN A 223 18.26 8.02 -1.25
CA ASN A 223 19.05 8.90 -0.37
C ASN A 223 18.78 10.39 -0.65
N ASP A 224 18.65 10.78 -1.92
CA ASP A 224 18.33 12.14 -2.33
C ASP A 224 16.91 12.53 -1.90
N TYR A 225 15.96 11.62 -2.04
CA TYR A 225 14.58 11.81 -1.59
C TYR A 225 14.51 12.02 -0.07
N LEU A 226 15.14 11.13 0.72
CA LEU A 226 15.17 11.24 2.19
C LEU A 226 15.85 12.53 2.66
N ARG A 227 16.96 12.95 2.03
CA ARG A 227 17.63 14.22 2.36
C ARG A 227 16.72 15.42 2.15
N ARG A 228 15.93 15.45 1.08
CA ARG A 228 14.97 16.53 0.81
C ARG A 228 13.85 16.62 1.85
N LEU A 229 13.46 15.49 2.43
CA LEU A 229 12.48 15.45 3.52
C LEU A 229 13.08 15.81 4.89
N GLY A 230 14.38 16.11 4.98
CA GLY A 230 15.05 16.46 6.24
C GLY A 230 15.58 15.26 7.02
N GLY A 231 15.81 14.13 6.35
CA GLY A 231 16.53 12.96 6.89
C GLY A 231 15.73 12.07 7.83
N LYS A 232 14.51 12.44 8.19
CA LYS A 232 13.59 11.59 8.98
C LYS A 232 12.20 11.64 8.37
N PRO A 233 11.57 10.49 8.08
CA PRO A 233 10.14 10.46 7.77
C PRO A 233 9.37 10.96 9.01
N SER A 234 8.63 12.06 8.91
CA SER A 234 7.80 12.55 10.00
C SER A 234 6.37 12.02 9.86
N GLY A 235 5.84 11.42 10.96
CA GLY A 235 4.39 11.22 11.31
C GLY A 235 3.55 10.51 10.30
N GLY A 236 3.57 10.28 9.17
CA GLY A 236 2.81 9.52 8.16
C GLY A 236 3.73 8.77 7.20
N ASP A 237 5.01 9.08 7.26
CA ASP A 237 6.05 8.58 6.36
C ASP A 237 6.73 7.30 6.86
N SER A 238 6.22 6.65 7.89
CA SER A 238 6.71 5.34 8.35
C SER A 238 6.60 4.29 7.24
N LEU A 239 5.55 4.37 6.41
CA LEU A 239 5.37 3.59 5.19
C LEU A 239 6.55 3.78 4.21
N ILE A 240 7.04 5.00 4.05
CA ILE A 240 8.17 5.31 3.15
C ILE A 240 9.46 4.68 3.65
N ALA A 241 9.78 4.83 4.94
CA ALA A 241 10.94 4.19 5.54
C ALA A 241 10.86 2.65 5.47
N GLU A 242 9.65 2.13 5.62
CA GLU A 242 9.36 0.70 5.55
C GLU A 242 9.47 0.17 4.12
N LEU A 243 8.98 0.91 3.10
CA LEU A 243 9.14 0.59 1.68
C LEU A 243 10.63 0.48 1.29
N PHE A 244 11.49 1.39 1.78
CA PHE A 244 12.93 1.31 1.53
C PHE A 244 13.61 0.13 2.22
N SER A 245 12.98 -0.48 3.20
CA SER A 245 13.48 -1.66 3.89
C SER A 245 13.04 -2.99 3.25
N THR A 246 12.20 -2.94 2.21
CA THR A 246 11.71 -4.17 1.54
C THR A 246 12.81 -4.88 0.74
N HIS A 247 13.79 -4.14 0.22
CA HIS A 247 14.91 -4.67 -0.57
C HIS A 247 16.28 -4.34 0.08
N PRO A 248 16.71 -5.10 1.10
CA PRO A 248 17.92 -4.76 1.87
C PRO A 248 19.23 -5.16 1.18
N ARG A 249 20.34 -4.53 1.62
CA ARG A 249 21.75 -4.89 1.33
C ARG A 249 22.20 -4.72 -0.13
N GLN A 250 22.15 -3.50 -0.62
CA GLN A 250 22.52 -3.13 -1.99
C GLN A 250 23.96 -3.48 -2.38
N GLU A 251 24.94 -3.26 -1.50
CA GLU A 251 26.36 -3.49 -1.85
C GLU A 251 26.70 -4.97 -2.07
N VAL A 252 26.15 -5.86 -1.24
CA VAL A 252 26.31 -7.31 -1.40
C VAL A 252 25.68 -7.77 -2.72
N ARG A 253 24.48 -7.25 -3.04
CA ARG A 253 23.77 -7.59 -4.27
C ARG A 253 24.52 -7.17 -5.52
N ILE A 254 25.19 -6.03 -5.53
CA ILE A 254 26.03 -5.58 -6.68
C ILE A 254 27.12 -6.61 -7.00
N GLY A 255 27.78 -7.16 -5.99
CA GLY A 255 28.77 -8.22 -6.19
C GLY A 255 28.17 -9.49 -6.78
N GLU A 256 27.03 -9.92 -6.24
CA GLU A 256 26.28 -11.09 -6.74
C GLU A 256 25.79 -10.89 -8.19
N ILE A 257 25.26 -9.71 -8.52
CA ILE A 257 24.81 -9.39 -9.89
C ILE A 257 25.97 -9.50 -10.89
N ARG A 258 27.16 -9.01 -10.55
CA ARG A 258 28.35 -9.14 -11.43
C ARG A 258 28.69 -10.61 -11.67
N ALA A 259 28.77 -11.41 -10.59
CA ALA A 259 29.03 -12.83 -10.70
C ALA A 259 27.97 -13.56 -11.54
N MET A 260 26.71 -13.16 -11.43
CA MET A 260 25.61 -13.69 -12.26
C MET A 260 25.83 -13.34 -13.74
N ILE A 261 26.20 -12.10 -14.07
CA ILE A 261 26.46 -11.66 -15.45
C ILE A 261 27.62 -12.46 -16.05
N ASP A 262 28.70 -12.63 -15.29
CA ASP A 262 29.88 -13.38 -15.73
C ASP A 262 29.59 -14.88 -15.97
N SER A 263 28.54 -15.42 -15.32
CA SER A 263 28.07 -16.80 -15.46
C SER A 263 26.97 -17.00 -16.50
N LEU A 264 26.50 -15.95 -17.18
CA LEU A 264 25.46 -16.06 -18.20
C LEU A 264 25.93 -16.92 -19.37
N PRO A 265 25.01 -17.71 -19.98
CA PRO A 265 25.24 -18.28 -21.28
C PRO A 265 25.56 -17.18 -22.31
N PRO A 266 26.21 -17.52 -23.44
CA PRO A 266 26.48 -16.52 -24.50
C PRO A 266 25.20 -15.77 -24.89
N TYR A 267 25.27 -14.46 -24.90
CA TYR A 267 24.16 -13.55 -25.24
C TYR A 267 24.61 -12.48 -26.24
N THR A 268 23.66 -11.90 -26.95
CA THR A 268 23.91 -10.85 -27.95
C THR A 268 23.29 -9.54 -27.50
N ILE A 269 24.12 -8.50 -27.41
CA ILE A 269 23.68 -7.13 -27.14
C ILE A 269 23.17 -6.50 -28.44
N LYS A 270 21.96 -5.92 -28.40
CA LYS A 270 21.35 -5.22 -29.52
C LYS A 270 21.77 -3.74 -29.49
N GLY A 271 22.41 -3.26 -30.56
CA GLY A 271 22.91 -1.89 -30.61
C GLY A 271 23.94 -1.63 -29.51
N ASP A 272 23.70 -0.58 -28.69
CA ASP A 272 24.50 -0.29 -27.51
C ASP A 272 23.99 -1.01 -26.24
N GLY A 273 22.93 -1.80 -26.35
CA GLY A 273 22.27 -2.49 -25.25
C GLY A 273 21.57 -1.58 -24.24
N ARG A 274 21.66 -0.28 -24.41
CA ARG A 274 21.20 0.74 -23.44
C ARG A 274 19.99 1.54 -23.93
N PHE A 275 19.93 1.80 -25.24
CA PHE A 275 18.90 2.59 -25.89
C PHE A 275 18.66 3.96 -25.20
N ARG A 276 19.79 4.60 -24.78
CA ARG A 276 19.78 5.81 -23.96
C ARG A 276 19.01 6.96 -24.61
N ARG A 277 19.22 7.21 -25.92
CA ARG A 277 18.60 8.34 -26.62
C ARG A 277 17.09 8.22 -26.63
N VAL A 278 16.57 7.11 -27.11
CA VAL A 278 15.13 6.85 -27.22
C VAL A 278 14.43 6.95 -25.84
N PHE A 279 15.06 6.37 -24.81
CA PHE A 279 14.55 6.43 -23.45
C PHE A 279 14.52 7.86 -22.89
N ARG A 280 15.58 8.62 -23.09
CA ARG A 280 15.64 10.01 -22.59
C ARG A 280 14.64 10.90 -23.27
N ASP A 281 14.44 10.75 -24.58
CA ASP A 281 13.44 11.50 -25.34
C ASP A 281 12.02 11.15 -24.85
N ALA A 282 11.71 9.86 -24.69
CA ALA A 282 10.42 9.40 -24.17
C ALA A 282 10.14 9.87 -22.72
N THR A 283 11.16 9.95 -21.87
CA THR A 283 11.01 10.33 -20.45
C THR A 283 11.23 11.82 -20.18
N ALA A 284 11.47 12.66 -21.19
CA ALA A 284 11.74 14.09 -21.01
C ALA A 284 10.61 14.82 -20.27
N GLY A 285 9.35 14.54 -20.64
CA GLY A 285 8.15 15.14 -20.03
C GLY A 285 8.02 14.78 -18.54
N ILE A 286 8.12 13.52 -18.20
CA ILE A 286 7.99 13.07 -16.80
C ILE A 286 9.13 13.59 -15.91
N ARG A 287 10.35 13.77 -16.45
CA ARG A 287 11.47 14.38 -15.73
C ARG A 287 11.19 15.85 -15.41
N ALA A 288 10.65 16.60 -16.36
CA ALA A 288 10.29 18.00 -16.17
C ALA A 288 9.21 18.12 -15.09
N VAL A 289 8.16 17.32 -15.17
CA VAL A 289 7.09 17.26 -14.17
C VAL A 289 7.62 16.87 -12.78
N ASN A 290 8.52 15.88 -12.71
CA ASN A 290 9.08 15.44 -11.42
C ASN A 290 9.84 16.55 -10.69
N ARG A 291 10.53 17.44 -11.39
CA ARG A 291 11.19 18.61 -10.77
C ARG A 291 10.19 19.55 -10.10
N ILE A 292 9.03 19.74 -10.69
CA ILE A 292 7.97 20.58 -10.11
C ILE A 292 7.36 19.93 -8.86
N TYR A 293 7.22 18.61 -8.89
CA TYR A 293 6.73 17.88 -7.71
C TYR A 293 7.66 17.95 -6.50
N PHE A 294 8.94 18.29 -6.65
CA PHE A 294 9.79 18.56 -5.48
C PHE A 294 9.33 19.80 -4.71
N VAL A 295 8.80 20.80 -5.40
CA VAL A 295 8.18 21.98 -4.76
C VAL A 295 6.89 21.56 -4.06
N TYR A 296 6.06 20.75 -4.71
CA TYR A 296 4.84 20.22 -4.12
C TYR A 296 5.09 19.33 -2.90
N ASP A 297 6.10 18.47 -2.93
CA ASP A 297 6.45 17.61 -1.78
C ASP A 297 6.89 18.46 -0.57
N LYS A 298 7.59 19.57 -0.81
CA LYS A 298 7.91 20.55 0.24
C LYS A 298 6.64 21.22 0.80
N ALA A 299 5.69 21.57 -0.05
CA ALA A 299 4.39 22.09 0.38
C ALA A 299 3.63 21.09 1.24
N ARG A 300 3.60 19.80 0.84
CA ARG A 300 3.01 18.70 1.63
C ARG A 300 3.67 18.57 3.00
N LYS A 301 4.99 18.67 3.06
CA LYS A 301 5.73 18.65 4.33
C LYS A 301 5.27 19.77 5.25
N TYR A 302 5.21 21.03 4.78
CA TYR A 302 4.71 22.16 5.56
C TYR A 302 3.26 21.96 6.01
N TYR A 303 2.42 21.39 5.16
CA TYR A 303 1.04 21.02 5.53
C TYR A 303 1.02 20.00 6.69
N GLY A 304 1.84 18.96 6.62
CA GLY A 304 1.97 17.94 7.68
C GLY A 304 2.51 18.50 9.00
N GLU A 305 3.34 19.54 8.94
CA GLU A 305 3.86 20.28 10.09
C GLU A 305 2.85 21.30 10.66
N GLY A 306 1.66 21.44 10.06
CA GLY A 306 0.65 22.44 10.44
C GLY A 306 0.99 23.86 10.00
N ASN A 307 2.05 24.07 9.21
CA ASN A 307 2.44 25.38 8.70
C ASN A 307 1.68 25.71 7.41
N PHE A 308 0.37 25.98 7.54
CA PHE A 308 -0.52 26.21 6.41
C PHE A 308 -0.14 27.41 5.53
N PRO A 309 0.33 28.56 6.08
CA PRO A 309 0.76 29.68 5.25
C PRO A 309 1.93 29.30 4.31
N LYS A 310 2.98 28.66 4.84
CA LYS A 310 4.10 28.18 4.00
C LYS A 310 3.68 27.09 3.04
N ALA A 311 2.79 26.19 3.44
CA ALA A 311 2.26 25.16 2.56
C ALA A 311 1.53 25.79 1.37
N GLU A 312 0.70 26.80 1.61
CA GLU A 312 -0.02 27.52 0.55
C GLU A 312 0.92 28.26 -0.39
N GLU A 313 1.84 29.07 0.14
CA GLU A 313 2.85 29.77 -0.67
C GLU A 313 3.60 28.82 -1.59
N THR A 314 4.07 27.70 -1.02
CA THR A 314 4.88 26.71 -1.76
C THR A 314 4.05 25.94 -2.79
N VAL A 315 2.80 25.56 -2.49
CA VAL A 315 1.97 24.88 -3.50
C VAL A 315 1.52 25.83 -4.62
N ARG A 316 1.31 27.12 -4.33
CA ARG A 316 1.05 28.13 -5.37
C ARG A 316 2.26 28.33 -6.28
N GLU A 317 3.49 28.21 -5.77
CA GLU A 317 4.71 28.15 -6.61
C GLU A 317 4.67 26.94 -7.55
N ALA A 318 4.34 25.76 -7.06
CA ALA A 318 4.20 24.57 -7.91
C ALA A 318 3.13 24.75 -9.01
N ILE A 319 1.99 25.41 -8.69
CA ILE A 319 0.93 25.75 -9.65
C ILE A 319 1.42 26.71 -10.71
N ARG A 320 2.22 27.74 -10.35
CA ARG A 320 2.80 28.67 -11.35
C ARG A 320 3.73 27.94 -12.32
N LEU A 321 4.45 26.92 -11.85
CA LEU A 321 5.31 26.11 -12.71
C LEU A 321 4.56 25.12 -13.59
N ASN A 322 3.44 24.58 -13.11
CA ASN A 322 2.54 23.69 -13.86
C ASN A 322 1.14 23.68 -13.24
N SER A 323 0.21 24.34 -13.91
CA SER A 323 -1.19 24.44 -13.46
C SER A 323 -2.07 23.22 -13.80
N SER A 324 -1.52 22.19 -14.47
CA SER A 324 -2.29 21.02 -14.94
C SER A 324 -2.19 19.82 -14.00
N GLN A 325 -1.88 20.04 -12.70
CA GLN A 325 -1.67 18.97 -11.75
C GLN A 325 -2.78 18.99 -10.67
N ALA A 326 -3.70 18.03 -10.74
CA ALA A 326 -4.81 17.88 -9.79
C ALA A 326 -4.37 17.83 -8.30
N PRO A 327 -3.28 17.14 -7.93
CA PRO A 327 -2.80 17.10 -6.55
C PRO A 327 -2.50 18.48 -5.94
N PHE A 328 -2.09 19.47 -6.74
CA PHE A 328 -1.74 20.80 -6.24
C PHE A 328 -2.98 21.53 -5.75
N TYR A 329 -4.05 21.51 -6.52
CA TYR A 329 -5.33 22.11 -6.12
C TYR A 329 -5.99 21.34 -4.99
N ASN A 330 -5.86 20.01 -4.96
CA ASN A 330 -6.31 19.22 -3.81
C ASN A 330 -5.64 19.69 -2.50
N LEU A 331 -4.33 19.96 -2.52
CA LEU A 331 -3.64 20.44 -1.33
C LEU A 331 -4.13 21.83 -0.90
N LEU A 332 -4.40 22.75 -1.83
CA LEU A 332 -5.04 24.04 -1.52
C LEU A 332 -6.40 23.84 -0.86
N GLY A 333 -7.25 22.97 -1.41
CA GLY A 333 -8.53 22.64 -0.82
C GLY A 333 -8.41 22.10 0.61
N LEU A 334 -7.46 21.22 0.87
CA LEU A 334 -7.18 20.69 2.21
C LEU A 334 -6.70 21.79 3.18
N ILE A 335 -5.87 22.74 2.71
CA ILE A 335 -5.45 23.90 3.50
C ILE A 335 -6.67 24.75 3.89
N ARG A 336 -7.58 25.02 2.95
CA ARG A 336 -8.82 25.78 3.22
C ARG A 336 -9.76 25.06 4.21
N VAL A 337 -9.87 23.73 4.12
CA VAL A 337 -10.61 22.96 5.12
C VAL A 337 -10.04 23.17 6.54
N GLN A 338 -8.71 23.19 6.70
CA GLN A 338 -8.08 23.46 8.01
C GLN A 338 -8.35 24.90 8.50
N GLN A 339 -8.47 25.84 7.58
CA GLN A 339 -8.82 27.25 7.87
C GLN A 339 -10.33 27.46 8.03
N LYS A 340 -11.15 26.41 7.85
CA LYS A 340 -12.61 26.43 7.90
C LYS A 340 -13.26 27.28 6.79
N ASP A 341 -12.54 27.56 5.74
CA ASP A 341 -13.05 28.20 4.52
C ASP A 341 -13.54 27.11 3.56
N TYR A 342 -14.76 26.64 3.82
CA TYR A 342 -15.32 25.49 3.07
C TYR A 342 -15.73 25.87 1.65
N GLY A 343 -16.11 27.14 1.41
CA GLY A 343 -16.45 27.63 0.07
C GLY A 343 -15.24 27.60 -0.86
N GLU A 344 -14.12 28.22 -0.46
CA GLU A 344 -12.90 28.21 -1.26
C GLU A 344 -12.30 26.78 -1.37
N ALA A 345 -12.45 25.96 -0.31
CA ALA A 345 -12.06 24.54 -0.37
C ALA A 345 -12.78 23.79 -1.46
N GLU A 346 -14.10 23.97 -1.59
CA GLU A 346 -14.92 23.36 -2.64
C GLU A 346 -14.44 23.80 -4.04
N GLU A 347 -14.16 25.07 -4.24
CA GLU A 347 -13.66 25.57 -5.53
C GLU A 347 -12.34 24.90 -5.92
N PHE A 348 -11.39 24.76 -5.00
CA PHE A 348 -10.13 24.08 -5.26
C PHE A 348 -10.31 22.56 -5.53
N PHE A 349 -11.17 21.89 -4.81
CA PHE A 349 -11.46 20.48 -5.11
C PHE A 349 -12.15 20.33 -6.45
N ARG A 350 -13.08 21.20 -6.82
CA ARG A 350 -13.70 21.23 -8.16
C ARG A 350 -12.66 21.48 -9.26
N LYS A 351 -11.72 22.41 -9.03
CA LYS A 351 -10.61 22.66 -9.96
C LYS A 351 -9.73 21.42 -10.10
N SER A 352 -9.40 20.74 -9.03
CA SER A 352 -8.67 19.46 -9.05
C SER A 352 -9.41 18.41 -9.87
N LEU A 353 -10.71 18.27 -9.66
CA LEU A 353 -11.57 17.30 -10.36
C LEU A 353 -11.80 17.67 -11.83
N SER A 354 -11.73 18.95 -12.21
CA SER A 354 -11.78 19.35 -13.62
C SER A 354 -10.51 18.93 -14.40
N ILE A 355 -9.37 18.84 -13.72
CA ILE A 355 -8.11 18.35 -14.28
C ILE A 355 -8.10 16.81 -14.30
N ALA A 356 -8.54 16.18 -13.22
CA ALA A 356 -8.60 14.72 -13.09
C ALA A 356 -9.93 14.28 -12.46
N PRO A 357 -10.97 13.98 -13.27
CA PRO A 357 -12.33 13.72 -12.76
C PRO A 357 -12.44 12.53 -11.77
N GLY A 358 -11.52 11.58 -11.86
CA GLY A 358 -11.44 10.44 -10.95
C GLY A 358 -10.41 10.60 -9.81
N TYR A 359 -9.94 11.82 -9.51
CA TYR A 359 -8.93 12.02 -8.47
C TYR A 359 -9.55 11.84 -7.07
N GLN A 360 -9.41 10.61 -6.54
CA GLN A 360 -10.02 10.19 -5.29
C GLN A 360 -9.75 11.13 -4.08
N PRO A 361 -8.52 11.69 -3.89
CA PRO A 361 -8.30 12.59 -2.76
C PRO A 361 -9.17 13.85 -2.78
N SER A 362 -9.52 14.38 -3.95
CA SER A 362 -10.41 15.54 -4.05
C SER A 362 -11.89 15.17 -3.87
N ILE A 363 -12.30 13.97 -4.27
CA ILE A 363 -13.65 13.46 -3.95
C ILE A 363 -13.79 13.28 -2.43
N TYR A 364 -12.77 12.73 -1.77
CA TYR A 364 -12.72 12.70 -0.31
C TYR A 364 -12.79 14.11 0.29
N GLY A 365 -12.06 15.07 -0.28
CA GLY A 365 -12.10 16.49 0.11
C GLY A 365 -13.48 17.11 0.01
N MET A 366 -14.24 16.82 -1.06
CA MET A 366 -15.64 17.23 -1.20
C MET A 366 -16.51 16.66 -0.05
N GLY A 367 -16.30 15.38 0.30
CA GLY A 367 -16.95 14.78 1.46
C GLY A 367 -16.65 15.49 2.79
N LEU A 368 -15.39 15.95 2.98
CA LEU A 368 -15.03 16.75 4.16
C LEU A 368 -15.76 18.09 4.19
N VAL A 369 -15.83 18.80 3.05
CA VAL A 369 -16.57 20.07 2.94
C VAL A 369 -18.02 19.86 3.37
N ARG A 370 -18.72 18.91 2.77
CA ARG A 370 -20.13 18.61 3.12
C ARG A 370 -20.31 18.20 4.58
N TYR A 371 -19.35 17.43 5.14
CA TYR A 371 -19.38 17.05 6.55
C TYR A 371 -19.28 18.25 7.48
N PHE A 372 -18.39 19.21 7.20
CA PHE A 372 -18.21 20.40 8.03
C PHE A 372 -19.30 21.46 7.83
N GLU A 373 -19.99 21.46 6.68
CA GLU A 373 -21.21 22.20 6.43
C GLU A 373 -22.46 21.56 7.07
N GLU A 374 -22.27 20.44 7.77
CA GLU A 374 -23.31 19.63 8.41
C GLU A 374 -24.31 18.96 7.45
N ASP A 375 -24.03 18.99 6.14
CA ASP A 375 -24.77 18.24 5.12
C ASP A 375 -24.26 16.78 5.10
N TYR A 376 -24.69 16.02 6.12
CA TYR A 376 -24.17 14.66 6.33
C TYR A 376 -24.65 13.67 5.27
N GLU A 377 -25.80 13.89 4.64
CA GLU A 377 -26.30 13.09 3.53
C GLU A 377 -25.42 13.22 2.30
N GLN A 378 -25.06 14.45 1.90
CA GLN A 378 -24.14 14.68 0.80
C GLN A 378 -22.72 14.21 1.16
N ALA A 379 -22.27 14.39 2.40
CA ALA A 379 -21.00 13.85 2.87
C ALA A 379 -20.93 12.32 2.68
N ILE A 380 -21.99 11.60 3.04
CA ILE A 380 -22.11 10.15 2.83
C ILE A 380 -21.99 9.81 1.34
N HIS A 381 -22.65 10.58 0.46
CA HIS A 381 -22.59 10.37 -0.99
C HIS A 381 -21.13 10.47 -1.49
N GLU A 382 -20.45 11.55 -1.15
CA GLU A 382 -19.06 11.79 -1.61
C GLU A 382 -18.07 10.77 -1.02
N PHE A 383 -18.18 10.43 0.27
CA PHE A 383 -17.32 9.40 0.86
C PHE A 383 -17.56 8.01 0.27
N ARG A 384 -18.79 7.66 -0.10
CA ARG A 384 -19.08 6.41 -0.83
C ARG A 384 -18.45 6.39 -2.22
N LYS A 385 -18.57 7.51 -2.95
CA LYS A 385 -17.92 7.69 -4.25
C LYS A 385 -16.40 7.55 -4.14
N SER A 386 -15.82 8.13 -3.09
CA SER A 386 -14.40 8.00 -2.76
C SER A 386 -14.01 6.53 -2.50
N LEU A 387 -14.80 5.79 -1.71
CA LEU A 387 -14.57 4.35 -1.46
C LEU A 387 -14.82 3.47 -2.69
N GLY A 388 -15.63 3.91 -3.64
CA GLY A 388 -15.79 3.24 -4.93
C GLY A 388 -14.49 3.21 -5.74
N LEU A 389 -13.67 4.25 -5.60
CA LEU A 389 -12.35 4.35 -6.24
C LEU A 389 -11.24 3.72 -5.38
N TYR A 390 -11.32 3.87 -4.07
CA TYR A 390 -10.34 3.36 -3.11
C TYR A 390 -11.04 2.67 -1.93
N PRO A 391 -11.40 1.38 -2.06
CA PRO A 391 -12.19 0.65 -1.06
C PRO A 391 -11.54 0.54 0.33
N GLN A 392 -10.20 0.68 0.40
CA GLN A 392 -9.43 0.58 1.64
C GLN A 392 -9.13 1.94 2.28
N ASP A 393 -9.57 3.08 1.71
CA ASP A 393 -9.28 4.40 2.27
C ASP A 393 -9.85 4.57 3.68
N ALA A 394 -8.97 4.47 4.67
CA ALA A 394 -9.33 4.59 6.08
C ALA A 394 -10.02 5.92 6.37
N ARG A 395 -9.57 7.03 5.75
CA ARG A 395 -10.13 8.36 5.96
C ARG A 395 -11.59 8.44 5.50
N SER A 396 -11.91 7.87 4.32
CA SER A 396 -13.28 7.82 3.82
C SER A 396 -14.17 6.91 4.68
N HIS A 397 -13.64 5.79 5.20
CA HIS A 397 -14.37 4.99 6.19
C HIS A 397 -14.68 5.79 7.46
N PHE A 398 -13.71 6.57 7.96
CA PHE A 398 -13.94 7.41 9.15
C PHE A 398 -14.96 8.51 8.86
N GLY A 399 -14.86 9.20 7.72
CA GLY A 399 -15.83 10.20 7.27
C GLY A 399 -17.26 9.65 7.21
N LEU A 400 -17.44 8.47 6.58
CA LEU A 400 -18.73 7.77 6.54
C LEU A 400 -19.24 7.41 7.94
N GLY A 401 -18.39 6.83 8.77
CA GLY A 401 -18.73 6.45 10.13
C GLY A 401 -19.17 7.65 10.95
N LYS A 402 -18.46 8.78 10.87
CA LYS A 402 -18.81 10.04 11.55
C LYS A 402 -20.12 10.63 11.01
N SER A 403 -20.33 10.62 9.69
CA SER A 403 -21.56 11.15 9.08
C SER A 403 -22.79 10.37 9.53
N TYR A 404 -22.76 9.04 9.49
CA TYR A 404 -23.83 8.21 10.02
C TYR A 404 -24.04 8.40 11.54
N PHE A 405 -22.95 8.58 12.31
CA PHE A 405 -23.03 8.83 13.74
C PHE A 405 -23.73 10.17 14.02
N ARG A 406 -23.41 11.23 13.28
CA ARG A 406 -24.06 12.56 13.41
C ARG A 406 -25.56 12.49 13.08
N LEU A 407 -25.93 11.69 12.09
CA LEU A 407 -27.36 11.38 11.76
C LEU A 407 -28.03 10.43 12.77
N ARG A 408 -27.34 10.02 13.84
CA ARG A 408 -27.80 9.04 14.84
C ARG A 408 -28.13 7.65 14.23
N GLN A 409 -27.64 7.35 13.02
CA GLN A 409 -27.76 6.06 12.36
C GLN A 409 -26.66 5.11 12.86
N TYR A 410 -26.64 4.83 14.16
CA TYR A 410 -25.55 4.17 14.86
C TYR A 410 -25.22 2.77 14.29
N SER A 411 -26.23 1.97 13.97
CA SER A 411 -26.03 0.65 13.35
C SER A 411 -25.25 0.75 12.01
N LYS A 412 -25.52 1.79 11.22
CA LYS A 412 -24.83 2.03 9.94
C LYS A 412 -23.42 2.60 10.16
N ALA A 413 -23.16 3.32 11.24
CA ALA A 413 -21.84 3.87 11.57
C ALA A 413 -20.82 2.77 11.93
N VAL A 414 -21.25 1.74 12.67
CA VAL A 414 -20.38 0.68 13.22
C VAL A 414 -19.47 0.02 12.19
N PRO A 415 -19.92 -0.50 11.04
CA PRO A 415 -19.04 -1.20 10.10
C PRO A 415 -17.92 -0.31 9.57
N TYR A 416 -18.17 0.97 9.35
CA TYR A 416 -17.19 1.93 8.84
C TYR A 416 -16.20 2.34 9.93
N LEU A 417 -16.66 2.67 11.12
CA LEU A 417 -15.80 2.97 12.28
C LEU A 417 -14.91 1.78 12.66
N ARG A 418 -15.41 0.54 12.58
CA ARG A 418 -14.61 -0.68 12.79
C ARG A 418 -13.49 -0.82 11.77
N LYS A 419 -13.77 -0.57 10.49
CA LYS A 419 -12.73 -0.62 9.45
C LYS A 419 -11.65 0.43 9.72
N PHE A 420 -12.04 1.64 10.08
CA PHE A 420 -11.08 2.68 10.46
C PHE A 420 -10.29 2.31 11.72
N ALA A 421 -10.94 1.82 12.77
CA ALA A 421 -10.27 1.43 14.02
C ALA A 421 -9.23 0.31 13.84
N ARG A 422 -9.41 -0.58 12.84
CA ARG A 422 -8.40 -1.58 12.48
C ARG A 422 -7.19 -0.96 11.80
N ALA A 423 -7.38 0.04 10.95
CA ALA A 423 -6.30 0.74 10.26
C ALA A 423 -5.56 1.72 11.19
N VAL A 424 -6.27 2.37 12.12
CA VAL A 424 -5.75 3.40 13.02
C VAL A 424 -6.22 3.15 14.46
N PRO A 425 -5.72 2.08 15.12
CA PRO A 425 -6.21 1.67 16.44
C PRO A 425 -5.91 2.68 17.56
N GLY A 426 -4.91 3.55 17.38
CA GLY A 426 -4.55 4.62 18.32
C GLY A 426 -5.29 5.94 18.12
N HIS A 427 -6.32 6.00 17.26
CA HIS A 427 -7.04 7.25 17.00
C HIS A 427 -7.87 7.69 18.22
N PRO A 428 -7.76 8.96 18.67
CA PRO A 428 -8.32 9.43 19.96
C PRO A 428 -9.86 9.44 20.04
N GLU A 429 -10.56 9.27 18.93
CA GLU A 429 -12.03 9.35 18.91
C GLU A 429 -12.72 8.04 18.56
N VAL A 430 -12.09 7.16 17.77
CA VAL A 430 -12.80 6.07 17.10
C VAL A 430 -13.43 5.06 18.05
N HIS A 431 -12.73 4.73 19.12
CA HIS A 431 -13.24 3.77 20.11
C HIS A 431 -14.39 4.35 20.92
N GLY A 432 -14.37 5.66 21.22
CA GLY A 432 -15.49 6.35 21.85
C GLY A 432 -16.73 6.38 20.96
N LEU A 433 -16.58 6.68 19.66
CA LEU A 433 -17.68 6.67 18.71
C LEU A 433 -18.26 5.26 18.52
N LEU A 434 -17.43 4.22 18.48
CA LEU A 434 -17.85 2.82 18.44
C LEU A 434 -18.59 2.43 19.72
N GLY A 435 -18.03 2.76 20.89
CA GLY A 435 -18.65 2.52 22.19
C GLY A 435 -20.04 3.11 22.27
N ILE A 436 -20.22 4.38 21.90
CA ILE A 436 -21.53 5.05 21.85
C ILE A 436 -22.46 4.37 20.85
N SER A 437 -21.95 4.01 19.65
CA SER A 437 -22.78 3.38 18.62
C SER A 437 -23.32 2.03 19.07
N TYR A 438 -22.50 1.21 19.72
CA TYR A 438 -22.94 -0.06 20.28
C TYR A 438 -23.89 0.12 21.47
N ASP A 439 -23.61 1.07 22.37
CA ASP A 439 -24.45 1.40 23.52
C ASP A 439 -25.85 1.84 23.08
N ARG A 440 -25.94 2.72 22.09
CA ARG A 440 -27.19 3.21 21.48
C ARG A 440 -27.97 2.15 20.70
N THR A 441 -27.32 1.04 20.38
CA THR A 441 -27.96 -0.12 19.72
C THR A 441 -28.08 -1.33 20.64
N TYR A 442 -27.97 -1.10 21.97
CA TYR A 442 -28.13 -2.10 23.04
C TYR A 442 -27.17 -3.30 22.96
N GLN A 443 -26.04 -3.13 22.32
CA GLN A 443 -24.95 -4.11 22.24
C GLN A 443 -23.95 -3.87 23.38
N LEU A 444 -24.32 -4.26 24.60
CA LEU A 444 -23.62 -3.85 25.84
C LEU A 444 -22.16 -4.34 25.91
N GLU A 445 -21.92 -5.64 25.61
CA GLU A 445 -20.56 -6.19 25.66
C GLU A 445 -19.60 -5.52 24.65
N PRO A 446 -19.96 -5.36 23.35
CA PRO A 446 -19.17 -4.58 22.42
C PRO A 446 -18.94 -3.14 22.89
N ALA A 447 -19.97 -2.46 23.45
CA ALA A 447 -19.86 -1.10 23.96
C ALA A 447 -18.79 -1.01 25.08
N ILE A 448 -18.84 -1.89 26.06
CA ILE A 448 -17.88 -1.95 27.17
C ILE A 448 -16.48 -2.18 26.64
N ARG A 449 -16.27 -3.12 25.70
CA ARG A 449 -14.95 -3.38 25.11
C ARG A 449 -14.41 -2.12 24.44
N GLU A 450 -15.20 -1.41 23.66
CA GLU A 450 -14.75 -0.20 22.96
C GLU A 450 -14.52 0.98 23.91
N TYR A 451 -15.35 1.18 24.94
CA TYR A 451 -15.11 2.19 25.97
C TYR A 451 -13.81 1.94 26.77
N ARG A 452 -13.48 0.68 27.08
CA ARG A 452 -12.20 0.32 27.72
C ARG A 452 -11.02 0.64 26.79
N LYS A 453 -11.14 0.42 25.47
CA LYS A 453 -10.11 0.82 24.50
C LYS A 453 -9.97 2.34 24.44
N GLN A 454 -11.07 3.09 24.46
CA GLN A 454 -11.07 4.55 24.49
C GLN A 454 -10.28 5.09 25.68
N LEU A 455 -10.47 4.50 26.86
CA LEU A 455 -9.70 4.91 28.05
C LEU A 455 -8.22 4.61 27.96
N ARG A 456 -7.83 3.51 27.29
CA ARG A 456 -6.40 3.20 27.06
C ARG A 456 -5.75 4.15 26.05
N VAL A 457 -6.48 4.58 25.03
CA VAL A 457 -5.95 5.41 23.94
C VAL A 457 -5.97 6.91 24.31
N ALA A 458 -7.08 7.40 24.85
CA ALA A 458 -7.29 8.81 25.09
C ALA A 458 -8.23 9.07 26.29
N PRO A 459 -7.78 8.80 27.53
CA PRO A 459 -8.60 8.90 28.74
C PRO A 459 -9.07 10.33 29.01
N ASP A 460 -8.23 11.34 28.75
CA ASP A 460 -8.47 12.74 29.10
C ASP A 460 -9.34 13.51 28.11
N THR A 461 -9.76 12.86 27.02
CA THR A 461 -10.67 13.47 26.04
C THR A 461 -12.12 13.51 26.56
N ALA A 462 -12.97 14.32 25.90
CA ALA A 462 -14.41 14.32 26.19
C ALA A 462 -15.03 12.92 26.05
N LEU A 463 -14.61 12.16 25.02
CA LEU A 463 -15.02 10.78 24.79
C LEU A 463 -14.47 9.82 25.85
N GLY A 464 -13.22 10.04 26.33
CA GLY A 464 -12.66 9.27 27.45
C GLY A 464 -13.47 9.46 28.73
N ARG A 465 -13.73 10.70 29.12
CA ARG A 465 -14.57 11.00 30.30
C ARG A 465 -16.00 10.46 30.15
N TYR A 466 -16.58 10.49 28.95
CA TYR A 466 -17.87 9.87 28.68
C TYR A 466 -17.79 8.35 28.84
N ALA A 467 -16.78 7.71 28.28
CA ALA A 467 -16.58 6.26 28.37
C ALA A 467 -16.47 5.80 29.84
N LEU A 468 -15.73 6.54 30.68
CA LEU A 468 -15.60 6.22 32.11
C LEU A 468 -16.97 6.22 32.81
N ARG A 469 -17.78 7.28 32.60
CA ARG A 469 -19.12 7.34 33.19
C ARG A 469 -20.05 6.21 32.71
N ARG A 470 -19.95 5.85 31.42
CA ARG A 470 -20.78 4.78 30.86
C ARG A 470 -20.39 3.40 31.36
N LEU A 471 -19.10 3.13 31.52
CA LEU A 471 -18.61 1.88 32.10
C LEU A 471 -19.13 1.64 33.53
N ALA A 472 -19.16 2.69 34.36
CA ALA A 472 -19.69 2.62 35.71
C ALA A 472 -21.18 2.17 35.75
N VAL A 473 -21.93 2.45 34.68
CA VAL A 473 -23.34 2.03 34.54
C VAL A 473 -23.48 0.66 33.89
N LEU A 474 -22.67 0.38 32.84
CA LEU A 474 -22.87 -0.80 32.01
C LEU A 474 -22.25 -2.09 32.59
N GLU A 475 -21.11 -1.98 33.28
CA GLU A 475 -20.41 -3.14 33.84
C GLU A 475 -21.21 -3.88 34.92
N PRO A 476 -21.93 -3.18 35.85
CA PRO A 476 -22.81 -3.88 36.79
C PRO A 476 -23.96 -4.63 36.12
N LEU A 477 -24.51 -4.09 35.01
CA LEU A 477 -25.62 -4.74 34.28
C LEU A 477 -25.22 -6.08 33.64
N LEU A 478 -23.92 -6.29 33.34
CA LEU A 478 -23.41 -7.57 32.82
C LEU A 478 -23.11 -8.59 33.94
N LYS A 479 -22.78 -8.12 35.15
CA LYS A 479 -22.51 -9.01 36.30
C LYS A 479 -23.76 -9.56 36.93
N GLY A 480 -24.92 -8.94 36.69
CA GLY A 480 -26.22 -9.36 37.19
C GLY A 480 -27.01 -10.30 36.24
N ARG A 481 -26.41 -10.66 35.11
CA ARG A 481 -26.90 -11.69 34.18
C ARG A 481 -26.04 -12.94 34.30
#